data_df2540e77b15bd371ac35e79717450e4
#
_entry.id   df2540e77b15bd371ac35e79717450e4
#
_cell.length_a   1.000
_cell.length_b   1.000
_cell.length_c   1.000
_cell.angle_alpha   90.00
_cell.angle_beta   90.00
_cell.angle_gamma   90.00
#
_symmetry.space_group_name_H-M   'P 1'
#
loop_
_entity.id
_entity.type
_entity.pdbx_description
1 polymer ?
#
loop_
_entity_poly.entity_id
_entity_poly.type
_entity_poly.pdbx_seq_one_letter_code
_entity_poly.pdbx_strand_id
1 'polypeptide(L)'
;MIPQVDGHDPEAVQAAIEAARAVTDKPSLICCQTIIGWGSPNKQGKEDCHGAALGTDEVALTRENIGWPYPAFEVPADIYEAWSARETGAKAEGEWNDRFENYRREFPELAAEFERRMAGELPRDWAEQSAAFVAQVNEKAETIASRKASQNALNGFGPLLPEIMGGSADLAGSNLTLWSGCKDVNAPGPRRQLRLLRRARIRHVRHHERHRPAAVSSPTAPPS
;
A
#
# COMPACT_ATOMS: atom_id res chain seq x y z
N MET A 1 -22.08 2.11 -12.15
CA MET A 1 -22.13 0.90 -11.29
C MET A 1 -22.33 -0.28 -12.23
N ILE A 2 -21.45 -1.27 -12.18
CA ILE A 2 -21.62 -2.53 -12.88
C ILE A 2 -22.64 -3.34 -12.07
N PRO A 3 -23.64 -4.00 -12.70
CA PRO A 3 -24.62 -4.80 -11.97
C PRO A 3 -23.94 -5.89 -11.14
N GLN A 4 -24.66 -6.42 -10.17
CA GLN A 4 -24.17 -7.48 -9.29
C GLN A 4 -23.71 -8.68 -10.11
N VAL A 5 -22.46 -9.11 -9.87
CA VAL A 5 -21.81 -10.20 -10.61
C VAL A 5 -21.74 -11.43 -9.71
N ASP A 6 -22.02 -12.62 -10.24
CA ASP A 6 -21.68 -13.84 -9.54
C ASP A 6 -20.15 -13.98 -9.44
N GLY A 7 -19.64 -13.88 -8.24
CA GLY A 7 -18.19 -13.95 -7.99
C GLY A 7 -17.62 -15.37 -8.05
N HIS A 8 -18.45 -16.38 -8.25
CA HIS A 8 -18.06 -17.77 -8.50
C HIS A 8 -18.12 -18.16 -9.98
N ASP A 9 -18.59 -17.26 -10.84
CA ASP A 9 -18.58 -17.41 -12.29
C ASP A 9 -17.38 -16.63 -12.88
N PRO A 10 -16.31 -17.30 -13.35
CA PRO A 10 -15.13 -16.65 -13.89
C PRO A 10 -15.43 -15.85 -15.16
N GLU A 11 -16.37 -16.28 -15.99
CA GLU A 11 -16.73 -15.58 -17.23
C GLU A 11 -17.47 -14.27 -16.92
N ALA A 12 -18.38 -14.28 -15.96
CA ALA A 12 -19.08 -13.08 -15.49
C ALA A 12 -18.10 -12.08 -14.85
N VAL A 13 -17.14 -12.56 -14.07
CA VAL A 13 -16.09 -11.74 -13.47
C VAL A 13 -15.20 -11.12 -14.53
N GLN A 14 -14.76 -11.90 -15.52
CA GLN A 14 -13.94 -11.41 -16.63
C GLN A 14 -14.67 -10.33 -17.42
N ALA A 15 -15.91 -10.56 -17.82
CA ALA A 15 -16.71 -9.60 -18.54
C ALA A 15 -16.88 -8.28 -17.78
N ALA A 16 -17.08 -8.35 -16.46
CA ALA A 16 -17.17 -7.19 -15.60
C ALA A 16 -15.85 -6.40 -15.52
N ILE A 17 -14.71 -7.09 -15.48
CA ILE A 17 -13.37 -6.46 -15.50
C ILE A 17 -13.13 -5.76 -16.85
N GLU A 18 -13.45 -6.41 -17.95
CA GLU A 18 -13.30 -5.84 -19.29
C GLU A 18 -14.17 -4.59 -19.47
N ALA A 19 -15.43 -4.66 -19.04
CA ALA A 19 -16.32 -3.50 -19.05
C ALA A 19 -15.80 -2.35 -18.17
N ALA A 20 -15.22 -2.66 -17.00
CA ALA A 20 -14.62 -1.65 -16.12
C ALA A 20 -13.39 -0.99 -16.76
N ARG A 21 -12.55 -1.76 -17.45
CA ARG A 21 -11.36 -1.25 -18.16
C ARG A 21 -11.69 -0.36 -19.35
N ALA A 22 -12.83 -0.58 -19.99
CA ALA A 22 -13.31 0.27 -21.08
C ALA A 22 -13.77 1.68 -20.63
N VAL A 23 -14.04 1.88 -19.34
CA VAL A 23 -14.42 3.18 -18.77
C VAL A 23 -13.18 3.96 -18.38
N THR A 24 -12.87 5.03 -19.12
CA THR A 24 -11.64 5.81 -18.94
C THR A 24 -11.85 7.17 -18.25
N ASP A 25 -13.09 7.62 -18.11
CA ASP A 25 -13.44 8.96 -17.61
C ASP A 25 -13.86 8.99 -16.14
N LYS A 26 -14.07 7.84 -15.52
CA LYS A 26 -14.53 7.71 -14.15
C LYS A 26 -14.09 6.38 -13.51
N PRO A 27 -14.03 6.30 -12.17
CA PRO A 27 -13.74 5.04 -11.48
C PRO A 27 -14.89 4.05 -11.63
N SER A 28 -14.56 2.77 -11.77
CA SER A 28 -15.51 1.66 -11.81
C SER A 28 -15.52 0.90 -10.49
N LEU A 29 -16.70 0.47 -10.05
CA LEU A 29 -16.91 -0.41 -8.92
C LEU A 29 -17.64 -1.66 -9.41
N ILE A 30 -17.01 -2.83 -9.23
CA ILE A 30 -17.59 -4.14 -9.51
C ILE A 30 -18.04 -4.73 -8.17
N CYS A 31 -19.32 -5.09 -8.06
CA CYS A 31 -19.87 -5.75 -6.88
C CYS A 31 -20.06 -7.23 -7.19
N CYS A 32 -19.20 -8.09 -6.62
CA CYS A 32 -19.32 -9.52 -6.75
C CYS A 32 -20.06 -10.12 -5.54
N GLN A 33 -21.01 -10.99 -5.79
CA GLN A 33 -21.65 -11.80 -4.75
C GLN A 33 -20.89 -13.12 -4.63
N THR A 34 -20.46 -13.44 -3.42
CA THR A 34 -19.72 -14.67 -3.12
C THR A 34 -20.24 -15.32 -1.85
N ILE A 35 -19.94 -16.60 -1.70
CA ILE A 35 -20.21 -17.35 -0.47
C ILE A 35 -18.87 -17.70 0.16
N ILE A 36 -18.70 -17.37 1.44
CA ILE A 36 -17.49 -17.73 2.17
C ILE A 36 -17.34 -19.26 2.23
N GLY A 37 -16.12 -19.77 2.00
CA GLY A 37 -15.85 -21.20 1.99
C GLY A 37 -16.56 -21.96 0.86
N TRP A 38 -16.82 -21.28 -0.25
CA TRP A 38 -17.48 -21.89 -1.42
C TRP A 38 -16.81 -23.20 -1.83
N GLY A 39 -17.63 -24.19 -2.13
CA GLY A 39 -17.19 -25.53 -2.48
C GLY A 39 -17.02 -26.48 -1.28
N SER A 40 -17.05 -25.98 -0.03
CA SER A 40 -17.04 -26.84 1.16
C SER A 40 -18.46 -27.32 1.47
N PRO A 41 -18.76 -28.63 1.38
CA PRO A 41 -20.12 -29.14 1.50
C PRO A 41 -20.78 -28.84 2.86
N ASN A 42 -20.00 -28.88 3.93
CA ASN A 42 -20.53 -28.75 5.29
C ASN A 42 -20.24 -27.39 5.94
N LYS A 43 -19.28 -26.61 5.42
CA LYS A 43 -18.78 -25.38 6.08
C LYS A 43 -19.00 -24.10 5.26
N GLN A 44 -19.35 -24.17 3.97
CA GLN A 44 -19.61 -22.96 3.20
C GLN A 44 -20.76 -22.13 3.80
N GLY A 45 -20.66 -20.82 3.70
CA GLY A 45 -21.65 -19.87 4.21
C GLY A 45 -21.66 -19.69 5.72
N LYS A 46 -20.75 -20.34 6.46
CA LYS A 46 -20.63 -20.25 7.91
C LYS A 46 -19.38 -19.49 8.33
N GLU A 47 -19.43 -18.89 9.51
CA GLU A 47 -18.30 -18.13 10.09
C GLU A 47 -17.08 -19.02 10.39
N ASP A 48 -17.28 -20.30 10.65
CA ASP A 48 -16.20 -21.26 10.96
C ASP A 48 -15.11 -21.31 9.89
N CYS A 49 -15.45 -21.11 8.63
CA CYS A 49 -14.46 -21.12 7.55
C CYS A 49 -13.72 -19.79 7.36
N HIS A 50 -14.00 -18.76 8.18
CA HIS A 50 -13.31 -17.47 8.09
C HIS A 50 -11.87 -17.52 8.61
N GLY A 51 -11.63 -18.25 9.70
CA GLY A 51 -10.31 -18.28 10.36
C GLY A 51 -9.88 -19.63 10.89
N ALA A 52 -10.74 -20.64 10.84
CA ALA A 52 -10.42 -22.01 11.25
C ALA A 52 -10.08 -22.88 10.04
N ALA A 53 -9.17 -23.83 10.24
CA ALA A 53 -8.88 -24.84 9.23
C ALA A 53 -10.12 -25.69 8.94
N LEU A 54 -10.34 -26.05 7.67
CA LEU A 54 -11.45 -26.92 7.29
C LEU A 54 -11.35 -28.30 7.91
N GLY A 55 -10.13 -28.79 8.14
CA GLY A 55 -9.84 -30.17 8.57
C GLY A 55 -9.70 -31.13 7.38
N THR A 56 -8.98 -32.23 7.61
CA THR A 56 -8.60 -33.18 6.55
C THR A 56 -9.79 -33.70 5.77
N ASP A 57 -10.84 -34.12 6.47
CA ASP A 57 -12.02 -34.74 5.86
C ASP A 57 -12.80 -33.73 5.03
N GLU A 58 -13.00 -32.52 5.54
CA GLU A 58 -13.71 -31.47 4.81
C GLU A 58 -12.90 -30.96 3.61
N VAL A 59 -11.59 -30.94 3.70
CA VAL A 59 -10.70 -30.64 2.55
C VAL A 59 -10.88 -31.69 1.45
N ALA A 60 -10.94 -32.99 1.81
CA ALA A 60 -11.17 -34.06 0.83
C ALA A 60 -12.52 -33.89 0.11
N LEU A 61 -13.59 -33.68 0.88
CA LEU A 61 -14.92 -33.42 0.34
C LEU A 61 -14.99 -32.15 -0.53
N THR A 62 -14.31 -31.10 -0.11
CA THR A 62 -14.23 -29.85 -0.87
C THR A 62 -13.54 -30.06 -2.21
N ARG A 63 -12.43 -30.79 -2.22
CA ARG A 63 -11.70 -31.11 -3.47
C ARG A 63 -12.54 -31.91 -4.43
N GLU A 64 -13.25 -32.90 -3.94
CA GLU A 64 -14.21 -33.69 -4.74
C GLU A 64 -15.31 -32.78 -5.32
N ASN A 65 -15.90 -31.93 -4.47
CA ASN A 65 -17.00 -31.05 -4.86
C ASN A 65 -16.62 -30.01 -5.91
N ILE A 66 -15.39 -29.46 -5.84
CA ILE A 66 -14.89 -28.49 -6.85
C ILE A 66 -14.20 -29.19 -8.05
N GLY A 67 -14.17 -30.51 -8.10
CA GLY A 67 -13.57 -31.28 -9.19
C GLY A 67 -12.04 -31.17 -9.26
N TRP A 68 -11.35 -31.05 -8.11
CA TRP A 68 -9.88 -31.00 -8.04
C TRP A 68 -9.28 -32.39 -7.73
N PRO A 69 -8.86 -33.17 -8.72
CA PRO A 69 -8.46 -34.58 -8.54
C PRO A 69 -7.00 -34.73 -8.07
N TYR A 70 -6.21 -33.67 -8.07
CA TYR A 70 -4.78 -33.77 -7.83
C TYR A 70 -4.44 -33.87 -6.32
N PRO A 71 -3.35 -34.52 -5.94
CA PRO A 71 -2.89 -34.59 -4.57
C PRO A 71 -2.64 -33.21 -3.92
N ALA A 72 -2.54 -33.19 -2.58
CA ALA A 72 -2.24 -31.96 -1.87
C ALA A 72 -0.86 -31.40 -2.29
N PHE A 73 -0.80 -30.08 -2.53
CA PHE A 73 0.38 -29.34 -2.97
C PHE A 73 0.92 -29.71 -4.37
N GLU A 74 0.18 -30.52 -5.14
CA GLU A 74 0.49 -30.78 -6.54
C GLU A 74 -0.37 -29.91 -7.44
N VAL A 75 0.28 -29.13 -8.31
CA VAL A 75 -0.35 -28.31 -9.35
C VAL A 75 0.11 -28.85 -10.70
N PRO A 76 -0.81 -29.22 -11.61
CA PRO A 76 -0.44 -29.68 -12.97
C PRO A 76 0.44 -28.67 -13.71
N ALA A 77 1.34 -29.19 -14.54
CA ALA A 77 2.32 -28.36 -15.24
C ALA A 77 1.65 -27.35 -16.19
N ASP A 78 0.59 -27.74 -16.87
CA ASP A 78 -0.18 -26.88 -17.75
C ASP A 78 -0.85 -25.70 -17.02
N ILE A 79 -1.41 -25.96 -15.82
CA ILE A 79 -1.97 -24.91 -14.97
C ILE A 79 -0.84 -24.00 -14.46
N TYR A 80 0.28 -24.61 -14.02
CA TYR A 80 1.44 -23.84 -13.53
C TYR A 80 1.98 -22.93 -14.64
N GLU A 81 2.11 -23.42 -15.86
CA GLU A 81 2.58 -22.64 -17.00
C GLU A 81 1.60 -21.54 -17.39
N ALA A 82 0.29 -21.82 -17.39
CA ALA A 82 -0.74 -20.85 -17.71
C ALA A 82 -0.77 -19.66 -16.71
N TRP A 83 -0.40 -19.91 -15.45
CA TRP A 83 -0.31 -18.87 -14.41
C TRP A 83 1.08 -18.25 -14.29
N SER A 84 2.07 -18.76 -15.00
CA SER A 84 3.44 -18.24 -14.96
C SER A 84 3.53 -16.86 -15.62
N ALA A 85 3.89 -15.86 -14.84
CA ALA A 85 4.16 -14.51 -15.32
C ALA A 85 5.67 -14.22 -15.50
N ARG A 86 6.54 -15.23 -15.44
CA ARG A 86 8.01 -15.03 -15.45
C ARG A 86 8.50 -14.31 -16.70
N GLU A 87 8.10 -14.78 -17.87
CA GLU A 87 8.52 -14.18 -19.13
C GLU A 87 7.90 -12.80 -19.35
N THR A 88 6.60 -12.67 -19.10
CA THR A 88 5.88 -11.42 -19.23
C THR A 88 6.39 -10.39 -18.21
N GLY A 89 6.67 -10.83 -16.98
CA GLY A 89 7.26 -10.01 -15.93
C GLY A 89 8.66 -9.54 -16.28
N ALA A 90 9.54 -10.43 -16.76
CA ALA A 90 10.89 -10.08 -17.16
C ALA A 90 10.91 -9.07 -18.33
N LYS A 91 9.99 -9.22 -19.28
CA LYS A 91 9.84 -8.26 -20.38
C LYS A 91 9.41 -6.89 -19.85
N ALA A 92 8.37 -6.83 -19.00
CA ALA A 92 7.89 -5.58 -18.41
C ALA A 92 8.94 -4.89 -17.54
N GLU A 93 9.71 -5.67 -16.78
CA GLU A 93 10.84 -5.17 -15.99
C GLU A 93 11.95 -4.62 -16.88
N GLY A 94 12.30 -5.32 -17.98
CA GLY A 94 13.27 -4.84 -18.94
C GLY A 94 12.86 -3.51 -19.57
N GLU A 95 11.63 -3.39 -20.03
CA GLU A 95 11.09 -2.14 -20.59
C GLU A 95 11.06 -1.00 -19.56
N TRP A 96 10.84 -1.31 -18.29
CA TRP A 96 10.89 -0.31 -17.21
C TRP A 96 12.35 0.10 -16.96
N ASN A 97 13.28 -0.83 -16.88
CA ASN A 97 14.69 -0.58 -16.66
C ASN A 97 15.28 0.32 -17.77
N ASP A 98 14.96 0.04 -19.04
CA ASP A 98 15.39 0.87 -20.16
C ASP A 98 14.87 2.32 -20.04
N ARG A 99 13.61 2.48 -19.66
CA ARG A 99 13.03 3.82 -19.40
C ARG A 99 13.70 4.50 -18.22
N PHE A 100 13.99 3.77 -17.15
CA PHE A 100 14.65 4.33 -15.98
C PHE A 100 16.11 4.70 -16.27
N GLU A 101 16.85 3.93 -17.06
CA GLU A 101 18.19 4.28 -17.51
C GLU A 101 18.20 5.58 -18.36
N ASN A 102 17.21 5.75 -19.23
CA ASN A 102 17.04 7.01 -19.96
C ASN A 102 16.74 8.17 -19.02
N TYR A 103 15.87 7.96 -18.04
CA TYR A 103 15.54 8.96 -17.01
C TYR A 103 16.79 9.31 -16.16
N ARG A 104 17.60 8.32 -15.77
CA ARG A 104 18.84 8.53 -15.02
C ARG A 104 19.85 9.39 -15.78
N ARG A 105 19.94 9.21 -17.10
CA ARG A 105 20.82 10.04 -17.94
C ARG A 105 20.32 11.47 -18.08
N GLU A 106 19.03 11.67 -18.19
CA GLU A 106 18.43 12.97 -18.38
C GLU A 106 18.29 13.74 -17.06
N PHE A 107 17.97 13.04 -15.96
CA PHE A 107 17.70 13.60 -14.64
C PHE A 107 18.47 12.88 -13.54
N PRO A 108 19.81 12.94 -13.51
CA PRO A 108 20.63 12.12 -12.61
C PRO A 108 20.35 12.35 -11.11
N GLU A 109 20.10 13.59 -10.70
CA GLU A 109 19.80 13.90 -9.30
C GLU A 109 18.43 13.36 -8.87
N LEU A 110 17.42 13.46 -9.74
CA LEU A 110 16.10 12.94 -9.45
C LEU A 110 16.08 11.41 -9.45
N ALA A 111 16.85 10.78 -10.31
CA ALA A 111 16.99 9.33 -10.33
C ALA A 111 17.70 8.82 -9.07
N ALA A 112 18.78 9.46 -8.63
CA ALA A 112 19.47 9.11 -7.39
C ALA A 112 18.55 9.25 -6.17
N GLU A 113 17.75 10.32 -6.12
CA GLU A 113 16.78 10.54 -5.05
C GLU A 113 15.65 9.50 -5.08
N PHE A 114 15.21 9.09 -6.26
CA PHE A 114 14.24 8.00 -6.41
C PHE A 114 14.82 6.68 -5.88
N GLU A 115 16.05 6.33 -6.29
CA GLU A 115 16.72 5.11 -5.84
C GLU A 115 16.94 5.09 -4.33
N ARG A 116 17.40 6.20 -3.76
CA ARG A 116 17.55 6.36 -2.30
C ARG A 116 16.25 6.04 -1.56
N ARG A 117 15.12 6.61 -2.03
CA ARG A 117 13.81 6.40 -1.40
C ARG A 117 13.31 4.97 -1.57
N MET A 118 13.52 4.37 -2.74
CA MET A 118 13.13 2.99 -2.99
C MET A 118 13.95 1.99 -2.17
N ALA A 119 15.21 2.30 -1.90
CA ALA A 119 16.08 1.54 -1.00
C ALA A 119 15.73 1.76 0.49
N GLY A 120 14.88 2.74 0.82
CA GLY A 120 14.55 3.10 2.22
C GLY A 120 15.69 3.81 2.95
N GLU A 121 16.65 4.35 2.21
CA GLU A 121 17.78 5.04 2.77
C GLU A 121 17.43 6.48 3.16
N LEU A 122 18.00 6.95 4.27
CA LEU A 122 17.89 8.34 4.71
C LEU A 122 18.85 9.24 3.90
N PRO A 123 18.60 10.57 3.83
CA PRO A 123 19.53 11.51 3.22
C PRO A 123 20.94 11.38 3.81
N ARG A 124 21.97 11.63 2.99
CA ARG A 124 23.37 11.42 3.39
C ARG A 124 23.78 12.22 4.63
N ASP A 125 23.24 13.41 4.79
CA ASP A 125 23.49 14.34 5.88
C ASP A 125 22.53 14.18 7.06
N TRP A 126 21.64 13.20 7.01
CA TRP A 126 20.62 12.97 8.04
C TRP A 126 21.20 12.81 9.44
N ALA A 127 22.25 12.00 9.60
CA ALA A 127 22.83 11.73 10.92
C ALA A 127 23.39 13.01 11.56
N GLU A 128 24.10 13.84 10.79
CA GLU A 128 24.67 15.09 11.24
C GLU A 128 23.58 16.12 11.55
N GLN A 129 22.67 16.35 10.61
CA GLN A 129 21.61 17.35 10.73
C GLN A 129 20.63 17.02 11.86
N SER A 130 20.27 15.76 12.00
CA SER A 130 19.37 15.31 13.06
C SER A 130 20.02 15.44 14.45
N ALA A 131 21.30 15.09 14.58
CA ALA A 131 22.06 15.25 15.83
C ALA A 131 22.19 16.73 16.20
N ALA A 132 22.48 17.58 15.24
CA ALA A 132 22.57 19.04 15.46
C ALA A 132 21.25 19.64 15.95
N PHE A 133 20.13 19.22 15.33
CA PHE A 133 18.78 19.64 15.75
C PHE A 133 18.45 19.17 17.18
N VAL A 134 18.75 17.90 17.52
CA VAL A 134 18.55 17.38 18.88
C VAL A 134 19.38 18.12 19.91
N ALA A 135 20.66 18.41 19.61
CA ALA A 135 21.54 19.20 20.49
C ALA A 135 20.98 20.61 20.74
N GLN A 136 20.49 21.28 19.68
CA GLN A 136 19.88 22.60 19.77
C GLN A 136 18.62 22.61 20.66
N VAL A 137 17.76 21.59 20.52
CA VAL A 137 16.54 21.45 21.34
C VAL A 137 16.92 21.21 22.81
N ASN A 138 17.92 20.38 23.05
CA ASN A 138 18.42 20.09 24.39
C ASN A 138 19.03 21.32 25.07
N GLU A 139 19.78 22.14 24.33
CA GLU A 139 20.37 23.38 24.84
C GLU A 139 19.29 24.40 25.23
N LYS A 140 18.23 24.52 24.44
CA LYS A 140 17.09 25.41 24.74
C LYS A 140 16.31 24.99 25.97
N ALA A 141 16.24 23.72 26.29
CA ALA A 141 15.57 23.11 27.46
C ALA A 141 14.19 23.72 27.76
N GLU A 142 13.37 23.95 26.72
CA GLU A 142 12.05 24.59 26.86
C GLU A 142 11.03 23.66 27.52
N THR A 143 10.28 24.15 28.49
CA THR A 143 9.12 23.48 29.06
C THR A 143 7.88 23.81 28.23
N ILE A 144 7.45 22.88 27.40
CA ILE A 144 6.33 23.05 26.44
C ILE A 144 5.38 21.86 26.45
N ALA A 145 4.16 22.09 25.95
CA ALA A 145 3.21 21.00 25.75
C ALA A 145 3.73 19.99 24.72
N SER A 146 3.42 18.70 24.90
CA SER A 146 3.85 17.60 24.02
C SER A 146 3.48 17.81 22.54
N ARG A 147 2.28 18.36 22.27
CA ARG A 147 1.88 18.74 20.91
C ARG A 147 2.78 19.79 20.27
N LYS A 148 3.32 20.73 21.09
CA LYS A 148 4.27 21.76 20.64
C LYS A 148 5.65 21.16 20.40
N ALA A 149 6.09 20.23 21.24
CA ALA A 149 7.32 19.47 21.04
C ALA A 149 7.26 18.67 19.74
N SER A 150 6.12 18.00 19.47
CA SER A 150 5.86 17.31 18.19
C SER A 150 5.94 18.25 16.99
N GLN A 151 5.33 19.44 17.06
CA GLN A 151 5.44 20.44 16.00
C GLN A 151 6.87 20.92 15.79
N ASN A 152 7.61 21.13 16.88
CA ASN A 152 9.02 21.53 16.81
C ASN A 152 9.86 20.43 16.13
N ALA A 153 9.60 19.16 16.44
CA ALA A 153 10.24 18.03 15.74
C ALA A 153 9.90 18.02 14.23
N LEU A 154 8.63 18.24 13.86
CA LEU A 154 8.24 18.37 12.46
C LEU A 154 8.94 19.57 11.77
N ASN A 155 9.10 20.70 12.45
CA ASN A 155 9.83 21.85 11.92
C ASN A 155 11.32 21.56 11.73
N GLY A 156 11.92 20.74 12.59
CA GLY A 156 13.33 20.37 12.51
C GLY A 156 13.61 19.29 11.48
N PHE A 157 12.85 18.22 11.48
CA PHE A 157 13.08 17.06 10.63
C PHE A 157 12.38 17.13 9.26
N GLY A 158 11.25 17.81 9.17
CA GLY A 158 10.47 17.90 7.94
C GLY A 158 11.26 18.44 6.74
N PRO A 159 12.06 19.50 6.89
CA PRO A 159 12.93 19.98 5.81
C PRO A 159 13.98 18.99 5.34
N LEU A 160 14.43 18.10 6.24
CA LEU A 160 15.47 17.10 5.97
C LEU A 160 14.91 15.87 5.23
N LEU A 161 13.61 15.63 5.34
CA LEU A 161 12.94 14.44 4.81
C LEU A 161 11.86 14.84 3.80
N PRO A 162 12.23 15.11 2.54
CA PRO A 162 11.28 15.55 1.52
C PRO A 162 10.19 14.51 1.19
N GLU A 163 10.37 13.26 1.58
CA GLU A 163 9.40 12.18 1.48
C GLU A 163 8.34 12.18 2.58
N ILE A 164 8.49 13.00 3.64
CA ILE A 164 7.47 13.07 4.70
C ILE A 164 6.13 13.49 4.11
N MET A 165 5.13 12.63 4.31
CA MET A 165 3.75 12.92 4.01
C MET A 165 2.88 12.61 5.23
N GLY A 166 2.09 13.58 5.66
CA GLY A 166 1.22 13.45 6.81
C GLY A 166 -0.22 13.84 6.53
N GLY A 167 -1.05 13.64 7.53
CA GLY A 167 -2.45 14.05 7.47
C GLY A 167 -3.03 14.25 8.86
N SER A 168 -4.07 15.08 8.92
CA SER A 168 -4.85 15.29 10.14
C SER A 168 -6.33 15.32 9.77
N ALA A 169 -7.14 14.60 10.56
CA ALA A 169 -8.58 14.51 10.35
C ALA A 169 -9.27 15.73 10.99
N ASP A 170 -9.19 16.90 10.35
CA ASP A 170 -9.78 18.17 10.76
C ASP A 170 -9.28 18.70 12.14
N LEU A 171 -8.12 18.23 12.59
CA LEU A 171 -7.53 18.59 13.87
C LEU A 171 -6.13 19.21 13.74
N ALA A 172 -5.74 19.64 12.57
CA ALA A 172 -4.38 20.14 12.31
C ALA A 172 -4.00 21.31 13.24
N GLY A 173 -4.92 22.22 13.50
CA GLY A 173 -4.70 23.33 14.42
C GLY A 173 -4.61 22.92 15.89
N SER A 174 -5.42 21.95 16.31
CA SER A 174 -5.44 21.48 17.71
C SER A 174 -4.24 20.58 18.03
N ASN A 175 -3.86 19.73 17.08
CA ASN A 175 -2.77 18.77 17.24
C ASN A 175 -1.42 19.34 16.82
N LEU A 176 -1.37 20.57 16.26
CA LEU A 176 -0.17 21.23 15.77
C LEU A 176 0.62 20.37 14.76
N THR A 177 -0.09 19.69 13.86
CA THR A 177 0.52 18.83 12.83
C THR A 177 0.98 19.61 11.60
N LEU A 178 0.62 20.87 11.49
CA LEU A 178 1.17 21.78 10.48
C LEU A 178 2.55 22.30 10.92
N TRP A 179 3.53 22.20 10.03
CA TRP A 179 4.87 22.75 10.21
C TRP A 179 5.18 23.76 9.11
N SER A 180 6.15 24.63 9.33
CA SER A 180 6.37 25.85 8.53
C SER A 180 6.68 25.60 7.06
N GLY A 181 7.24 24.44 6.72
CA GLY A 181 7.61 24.07 5.35
C GLY A 181 6.62 23.14 4.65
N CYS A 182 5.56 22.70 5.33
CA CYS A 182 4.64 21.75 4.72
C CYS A 182 3.78 22.38 3.60
N LYS A 183 3.47 21.58 2.58
CA LYS A 183 2.63 22.00 1.46
C LYS A 183 1.42 21.10 1.36
N ASP A 184 0.26 21.68 1.09
CA ASP A 184 -0.98 20.92 0.85
C ASP A 184 -0.81 20.02 -0.39
N VAL A 185 -1.25 18.76 -0.27
CA VAL A 185 -1.26 17.80 -1.39
C VAL A 185 -2.11 18.29 -2.56
N ASN A 186 -3.13 19.11 -2.31
CA ASN A 186 -3.98 19.68 -3.34
C ASN A 186 -3.43 20.98 -3.96
N ALA A 187 -2.36 21.56 -3.38
CA ALA A 187 -1.76 22.75 -3.95
C ALA A 187 -1.08 22.45 -5.30
N PRO A 188 -1.15 23.35 -6.27
CA PRO A 188 -0.39 23.19 -7.50
C PRO A 188 1.12 23.25 -7.22
N GLY A 189 1.86 22.28 -7.74
CA GLY A 189 3.32 22.22 -7.61
C GLY A 189 3.87 20.81 -7.32
N PRO A 190 5.18 20.61 -7.49
CA PRO A 190 5.81 19.29 -7.47
C PRO A 190 6.02 18.67 -6.07
N ARG A 191 5.91 19.43 -4.99
CA ARG A 191 6.13 18.94 -3.61
C ARG A 191 4.87 19.10 -2.78
N ARG A 192 4.25 17.97 -2.43
CA ARG A 192 3.01 17.88 -1.68
C ARG A 192 3.23 17.00 -0.46
N GLN A 193 3.24 17.58 0.72
CA GLN A 193 3.64 16.90 1.96
C GLN A 193 2.53 16.75 3.00
N LEU A 194 1.42 17.47 2.87
CA LEU A 194 0.33 17.39 3.84
C LEU A 194 -1.02 17.21 3.17
N ARG A 195 -1.79 16.26 3.64
CA ARG A 195 -3.19 16.08 3.26
C ARG A 195 -4.08 16.50 4.44
N LEU A 196 -4.81 17.59 4.25
CA LEU A 196 -5.88 17.97 5.17
C LEU A 196 -7.10 17.10 4.88
N LEU A 197 -7.39 16.19 5.80
CA LEU A 197 -8.57 15.33 5.73
C LEU A 197 -9.71 16.01 6.49
N ARG A 198 -10.68 16.59 5.76
CA ARG A 198 -11.91 17.12 6.36
C ARG A 198 -12.86 15.97 6.74
N ARG A 199 -13.73 16.22 7.74
CA ARG A 199 -14.65 15.24 8.34
C ARG A 199 -15.34 14.33 7.32
N ALA A 200 -15.02 13.03 7.37
CA ALA A 200 -15.91 11.96 6.94
C ALA A 200 -15.59 10.68 7.73
N ARG A 201 -16.50 10.29 8.55
CA ARG A 201 -16.32 9.43 9.75
C ARG A 201 -15.71 8.04 9.60
N ILE A 202 -15.66 7.40 8.45
CA ILE A 202 -15.20 6.00 8.32
C ILE A 202 -14.30 5.76 7.09
N ARG A 203 -14.34 6.64 6.11
CA ARG A 203 -13.59 6.47 4.86
C ARG A 203 -12.09 6.78 4.97
N HIS A 204 -11.67 7.43 6.05
CA HIS A 204 -10.30 7.93 6.21
C HIS A 204 -9.27 6.85 6.54
N VAL A 205 -9.63 5.84 7.34
CA VAL A 205 -8.74 4.73 7.69
C VAL A 205 -8.29 3.98 6.43
N ARG A 206 -9.25 3.70 5.52
CA ARG A 206 -8.95 3.03 4.24
C ARG A 206 -8.10 3.87 3.29
N HIS A 207 -8.14 5.19 3.40
CA HIS A 207 -7.34 6.08 2.55
C HIS A 207 -5.87 6.15 2.99
N HIS A 208 -5.61 6.09 4.30
CA HIS A 208 -4.24 5.99 4.82
C HIS A 208 -3.56 4.68 4.41
N GLU A 209 -4.29 3.56 4.40
CA GLU A 209 -3.76 2.27 3.97
C GLU A 209 -3.43 2.21 2.47
N ARG A 210 -4.17 2.94 1.63
CA ARG A 210 -3.94 2.96 0.17
C ARG A 210 -2.79 3.88 -0.28
N HIS A 211 -2.36 4.79 0.58
CA HIS A 211 -1.25 5.70 0.30
C HIS A 211 0.02 5.35 1.08
N ARG A 212 0.04 4.20 1.75
CA ARG A 212 1.34 3.62 2.08
C ARG A 212 2.06 3.37 0.75
N PRO A 213 3.22 3.95 0.49
CA PRO A 213 4.15 3.35 -0.48
C PRO A 213 4.29 1.90 -0.05
N ALA A 214 4.36 0.99 -1.01
CA ALA A 214 4.54 -0.43 -0.75
C ALA A 214 5.55 -0.55 0.39
N ALA A 215 5.06 -0.94 1.57
CA ALA A 215 5.85 -0.86 2.76
C ALA A 215 7.10 -1.69 2.52
N VAL A 216 8.23 -1.07 2.51
CA VAL A 216 9.47 -1.74 2.86
C VAL A 216 9.19 -2.31 4.24
N SER A 217 8.87 -3.60 4.29
CA SER A 217 8.74 -4.33 5.54
C SER A 217 10.08 -4.21 6.24
N SER A 218 10.12 -3.40 7.28
CA SER A 218 11.27 -3.40 8.18
C SER A 218 11.48 -4.84 8.63
N PRO A 219 12.68 -5.41 8.51
CA PRO A 219 12.95 -6.73 9.02
C PRO A 219 12.68 -6.71 10.52
N THR A 220 11.68 -7.48 10.95
CA THR A 220 11.46 -7.76 12.37
C THR A 220 12.74 -8.40 12.92
N ALA A 221 13.31 -7.81 13.95
CA ALA A 221 14.40 -8.40 14.69
C ALA A 221 13.98 -9.81 15.17
N PRO A 222 14.87 -10.83 15.12
CA PRO A 222 14.55 -12.15 15.62
C PRO A 222 14.30 -12.08 17.14
N PRO A 223 13.39 -12.90 17.67
CA PRO A 223 13.20 -13.00 19.11
C PRO A 223 14.46 -13.56 19.76
N SER A 224 14.84 -12.94 20.84
CA SER A 224 15.90 -13.37 21.76
C SER A 224 15.55 -14.66 22.47
#